data_d1107bd04b52c6b5ef10a68291b567ae
#
_entry.id   d1107bd04b52c6b5ef10a68291b567ae
#
_cell.length_a   1.000
_cell.length_b   1.000
_cell.length_c   1.000
_cell.angle_alpha   90.00
_cell.angle_beta   90.00
_cell.angle_gamma   90.00
#
_symmetry.space_group_name_H-M   'P 1'
#
loop_
_entity.id
_entity.type
_entity.pdbx_description
1 polymer ?
#
loop_
_entity_poly.entity_id
_entity_poly.type
_entity_poly.pdbx_seq_one_letter_code
_entity_poly.pdbx_strand_id
1 'polypeptide(L)'
;LVIGFAAGEIPKIPINLALLKGMKIVGVFWGAWVGMHPDENRNNFEELFKLHSEGKINPEVSDWFSLNDGALAIAHLMDRKAKGKVIIKI
;
A
#
# COMPACT_ATOMS: atom_id res chain seq x y z
N LEU A 1 4.74 2.54 11.69
CA LEU A 1 3.77 3.34 10.94
C LEU A 1 2.41 2.62 10.94
N VAL A 2 1.30 3.38 11.06
CA VAL A 2 -0.07 2.90 10.92
C VAL A 2 -0.60 3.46 9.60
N ILE A 3 -0.75 2.60 8.60
CA ILE A 3 -1.09 3.00 7.22
C ILE A 3 -2.52 2.60 6.86
N GLY A 4 -3.05 1.53 7.46
CA GLY A 4 -4.40 1.03 7.19
C GLY A 4 -4.69 -0.29 7.89
N PHE A 5 -5.92 -0.77 7.73
CA PHE A 5 -6.44 -1.95 8.43
C PHE A 5 -7.09 -2.96 7.46
N ALA A 6 -6.45 -3.17 6.31
CA ALA A 6 -6.95 -4.11 5.29
C ALA A 6 -7.00 -5.59 5.74
N ALA A 7 -6.40 -5.91 6.90
CA ALA A 7 -6.44 -7.25 7.47
C ALA A 7 -7.79 -7.61 8.13
N GLY A 8 -8.70 -6.65 8.30
CA GLY A 8 -10.03 -6.83 8.88
C GLY A 8 -10.15 -6.27 10.30
N GLU A 9 -9.47 -6.84 11.28
CA GLU A 9 -9.51 -6.34 12.65
C GLU A 9 -8.49 -5.21 12.88
N ILE A 10 -8.92 -4.17 13.60
CA ILE A 10 -8.03 -3.12 14.07
C ILE A 10 -7.21 -3.64 15.25
N PRO A 11 -5.87 -3.73 15.14
CA PRO A 11 -5.04 -4.26 16.20
C PRO A 11 -5.10 -3.38 17.46
N LYS A 12 -5.17 -4.01 18.63
CA LYS A 12 -5.13 -3.36 19.94
C LYS A 12 -3.71 -3.43 20.47
N ILE A 13 -3.11 -2.29 20.74
CA ILE A 13 -1.74 -2.21 21.25
C ILE A 13 -1.78 -1.68 22.69
N PRO A 14 -1.14 -2.37 23.66
CA PRO A 14 -0.90 -1.81 24.98
C PRO A 14 -0.02 -0.56 24.85
N ILE A 15 -0.59 0.63 25.06
CA ILE A 15 0.10 1.90 24.80
C ILE A 15 1.35 2.12 25.67
N ASN A 16 1.42 1.48 26.84
CA ASN A 16 2.59 1.50 27.70
C ASN A 16 3.84 0.94 27.02
N LEU A 17 3.71 0.11 25.98
CA LEU A 17 4.85 -0.38 25.21
C LEU A 17 5.59 0.76 24.49
N ALA A 18 4.89 1.80 24.07
CA ALA A 18 5.51 2.96 23.45
C ALA A 18 6.47 3.65 24.43
N LEU A 19 6.07 3.78 25.71
CA LEU A 19 6.92 4.31 26.77
C LEU A 19 8.11 3.38 27.08
N LEU A 20 7.83 2.10 27.32
CA LEU A 20 8.85 1.13 27.78
C LEU A 20 9.93 0.87 26.71
N LYS A 21 9.55 0.96 25.44
CA LYS A 21 10.46 0.71 24.32
C LYS A 21 11.00 1.98 23.66
N GLY A 22 10.65 3.16 24.15
CA GLY A 22 11.07 4.44 23.57
C GLY A 22 10.66 4.59 22.09
N MET A 23 9.50 4.03 21.69
CA MET A 23 9.05 4.04 20.31
C MET A 23 7.98 5.10 20.05
N LYS A 24 7.80 5.44 18.77
CA LYS A 24 6.71 6.30 18.31
C LYS A 24 5.71 5.48 17.49
N ILE A 25 4.42 5.77 17.67
CA ILE A 25 3.33 5.27 16.82
C ILE A 25 2.89 6.44 15.94
N VAL A 26 3.10 6.33 14.63
CA VAL A 26 2.82 7.41 13.67
C VAL A 26 1.75 6.94 12.69
N GLY A 27 0.62 7.66 12.64
CA GLY A 27 -0.42 7.45 11.66
C GLY A 27 -0.08 8.13 10.33
N VAL A 28 -0.37 7.45 9.23
CA VAL A 28 -0.21 7.97 7.87
C VAL A 28 -1.53 7.83 7.13
N PHE A 29 -2.29 8.91 7.09
CA PHE A 29 -3.52 8.96 6.31
C PHE A 29 -3.27 9.65 4.97
N TRP A 30 -2.57 8.92 4.10
CA TRP A 30 -2.11 9.44 2.81
C TRP A 30 -3.24 10.00 1.94
N GLY A 31 -4.41 9.36 1.88
CA GLY A 31 -5.52 9.82 1.07
C GLY A 31 -6.01 11.23 1.44
N ALA A 32 -6.11 11.54 2.73
CA ALA A 32 -6.46 12.88 3.19
C ALA A 32 -5.32 13.88 2.94
N TRP A 33 -4.07 13.45 3.16
CA TRP A 33 -2.89 14.30 2.93
C TRP A 33 -2.79 14.74 1.47
N VAL A 34 -3.03 13.83 0.51
CA VAL A 34 -3.02 14.12 -0.94
C VAL A 34 -3.99 15.25 -1.30
N GLY A 35 -5.19 15.25 -0.71
CA GLY A 35 -6.18 16.29 -0.96
C GLY A 35 -5.76 17.69 -0.46
N MET A 36 -4.96 17.73 0.59
CA MET A 36 -4.44 18.98 1.17
C MET A 36 -3.12 19.45 0.54
N HIS A 37 -2.36 18.52 -0.07
CA HIS A 37 -1.00 18.76 -0.57
C HIS A 37 -0.82 18.23 -2.02
N PRO A 38 -1.63 18.70 -3.00
CA PRO A 38 -1.60 18.11 -4.36
C PRO A 38 -0.26 18.30 -5.07
N ASP A 39 0.42 19.42 -4.87
CA ASP A 39 1.70 19.69 -5.52
C ASP A 39 2.83 18.86 -4.92
N GLU A 40 2.86 18.72 -3.60
CA GLU A 40 3.82 17.81 -2.94
C GLU A 40 3.59 16.36 -3.35
N ASN A 41 2.32 15.96 -3.48
CA ASN A 41 2.01 14.61 -3.96
C ASN A 41 2.49 14.38 -5.40
N ARG A 42 2.38 15.37 -6.28
CA ARG A 42 2.95 15.31 -7.64
C ARG A 42 4.46 15.10 -7.61
N ASN A 43 5.17 15.90 -6.81
CA ASN A 43 6.62 15.78 -6.65
C ASN A 43 7.01 14.39 -6.11
N ASN A 44 6.24 13.84 -5.16
CA ASN A 44 6.45 12.49 -4.65
C ASN A 44 6.33 11.44 -5.76
N PHE A 45 5.33 11.56 -6.65
CA PHE A 45 5.20 10.64 -7.79
C PHE A 45 6.35 10.79 -8.78
N GLU A 46 6.80 11.99 -9.09
CA GLU A 46 7.96 12.22 -9.95
C GLU A 46 9.22 11.54 -9.39
N GLU A 47 9.45 11.67 -8.09
CA GLU A 47 10.57 11.00 -7.41
C GLU A 47 10.43 9.48 -7.43
N LEU A 48 9.21 8.94 -7.20
CA LEU A 48 8.96 7.50 -7.28
C LEU A 48 9.20 6.95 -8.69
N PHE A 49 8.76 7.64 -9.74
CA PHE A 49 9.01 7.23 -11.12
C PHE A 49 10.49 7.29 -11.46
N LYS A 50 11.21 8.30 -10.97
CA LYS A 50 12.66 8.39 -11.12
C LYS A 50 13.35 7.20 -10.44
N LEU A 51 13.01 6.90 -9.19
CA LEU A 51 13.57 5.75 -8.46
C LEU A 51 13.29 4.43 -9.18
N HIS A 52 12.09 4.27 -9.77
CA HIS A 52 11.75 3.11 -10.57
C HIS A 52 12.59 3.05 -11.86
N SER A 53 12.73 4.15 -12.60
CA SER A 53 13.54 4.19 -13.84
C SER A 53 15.02 3.91 -13.59
N GLU A 54 15.53 4.27 -12.43
CA GLU A 54 16.89 3.97 -11.99
C GLU A 54 17.04 2.52 -11.42
N GLY A 55 15.96 1.73 -11.39
CA GLY A 55 15.96 0.36 -10.87
C GLY A 55 16.10 0.25 -9.36
N LYS A 56 15.96 1.37 -8.61
CA LYS A 56 16.06 1.40 -7.15
C LYS A 56 14.82 0.86 -6.46
N ILE A 57 13.67 0.96 -7.09
CA ILE A 57 12.42 0.34 -6.67
C ILE A 57 11.83 -0.44 -7.83
N ASN A 58 11.32 -1.64 -7.55
CA ASN A 58 10.68 -2.49 -8.54
C ASN A 58 9.46 -3.17 -7.90
N PRO A 59 8.27 -2.57 -8.00
CA PRO A 59 7.05 -3.16 -7.46
C PRO A 59 6.77 -4.51 -8.10
N GLU A 60 6.62 -5.56 -7.29
CA GLU A 60 6.33 -6.90 -7.78
C GLU A 60 4.91 -6.96 -8.38
N VAL A 61 4.81 -7.51 -9.59
CA VAL A 61 3.55 -7.92 -10.21
C VAL A 61 3.51 -9.44 -10.12
N SER A 62 2.68 -9.97 -9.19
CA SER A 62 2.66 -11.40 -8.91
C SER A 62 1.73 -12.19 -9.83
N ASP A 63 0.63 -11.58 -10.29
CA ASP A 63 -0.43 -12.30 -10.97
C ASP A 63 -1.06 -11.47 -12.10
N TRP A 64 -1.47 -12.17 -13.17
CA TRP A 64 -2.09 -11.59 -14.35
C TRP A 64 -3.38 -12.34 -14.67
N PHE A 65 -4.44 -11.59 -14.93
CA PHE A 65 -5.74 -12.12 -15.33
C PHE A 65 -6.22 -11.46 -16.62
N SER A 66 -7.06 -12.15 -17.38
CA SER A 66 -7.78 -11.54 -18.49
C SER A 66 -8.92 -10.65 -17.96
N LEU A 67 -9.45 -9.76 -18.80
CA LEU A 67 -10.62 -8.97 -18.43
C LEU A 67 -11.82 -9.86 -18.08
N ASN A 68 -11.98 -10.98 -18.79
CA ASN A 68 -13.08 -11.93 -18.55
C ASN A 68 -12.95 -12.62 -17.17
N ASP A 69 -11.73 -12.69 -16.63
CA ASP A 69 -11.43 -13.30 -15.33
C ASP A 69 -11.36 -12.26 -14.18
N GLY A 70 -11.90 -11.06 -14.40
CA GLY A 70 -11.86 -9.98 -13.41
C GLY A 70 -12.42 -10.37 -12.05
N ALA A 71 -13.49 -11.17 -12.01
CA ALA A 71 -14.06 -11.68 -10.77
C ALA A 71 -13.08 -12.63 -10.04
N LEU A 72 -12.33 -13.44 -10.77
CA LEU A 72 -11.29 -14.32 -10.20
C LEU A 72 -10.12 -13.51 -9.64
N ALA A 73 -9.73 -12.42 -10.32
CA ALA A 73 -8.70 -11.51 -9.83
C ALA A 73 -9.08 -10.88 -8.47
N ILE A 74 -10.34 -10.45 -8.34
CA ILE A 74 -10.86 -9.91 -7.08
C ILE A 74 -10.88 -11.00 -5.99
N ALA A 75 -11.38 -12.19 -6.30
CA ALA A 75 -11.38 -13.31 -5.37
C ALA A 75 -9.97 -13.68 -4.91
N HIS A 76 -8.99 -13.64 -5.81
CA HIS A 76 -7.58 -13.88 -5.50
C HIS A 76 -7.03 -12.90 -4.45
N LEU A 77 -7.40 -11.61 -4.52
CA LEU A 77 -7.06 -10.61 -3.52
C LEU A 77 -7.78 -10.89 -2.19
N MET A 78 -9.08 -11.20 -2.23
CA MET A 78 -9.87 -11.49 -1.03
C MET A 78 -9.36 -12.73 -0.29
N ASP A 79 -8.93 -13.75 -1.02
CA ASP A 79 -8.33 -14.99 -0.49
C ASP A 79 -6.90 -14.79 0.03
N ARG A 80 -6.34 -13.58 -0.06
CA ARG A 80 -4.96 -13.22 0.37
C ARG A 80 -3.88 -14.06 -0.34
N LYS A 81 -4.11 -14.46 -1.59
CA LYS A 81 -3.18 -15.23 -2.40
C LYS A 81 -2.15 -14.35 -3.11
N ALA A 82 -2.51 -13.10 -3.39
CA ALA A 82 -1.65 -12.13 -4.07
C ALA A 82 -0.43 -11.78 -3.20
N LYS A 83 0.77 -11.88 -3.77
CA LYS A 83 2.03 -11.48 -3.13
C LYS A 83 2.44 -10.06 -3.51
N GLY A 84 2.08 -9.62 -4.70
CA GLY A 84 2.36 -8.30 -5.25
C GLY A 84 1.12 -7.69 -5.89
N LYS A 85 1.31 -6.94 -6.96
CA LYS A 85 0.20 -6.37 -7.74
C LYS A 85 -0.47 -7.44 -8.56
N VAL A 86 -1.80 -7.41 -8.59
CA VAL A 86 -2.64 -8.21 -9.49
C VAL A 86 -3.05 -7.32 -10.65
N ILE A 87 -2.75 -7.73 -11.88
CA ILE A 87 -3.00 -6.95 -13.10
C ILE A 87 -4.06 -7.64 -13.95
N ILE A 88 -4.97 -6.84 -14.50
CA ILE A 88 -5.91 -7.28 -15.53
C ILE A 88 -5.41 -6.76 -16.88
N LYS A 89 -5.22 -7.69 -17.81
CA LYS A 89 -4.93 -7.36 -19.22
C LYS A 89 -6.23 -7.14 -19.98
N ILE A 90 -6.31 -6.03 -20.68
CA ILE A 90 -7.38 -5.67 -21.60
C ILE A 90 -7.02 -6.10 -22.99
#